data_31a39acbd76e6d4e10d992c245587519
#
_entry.id   31a39acbd76e6d4e10d992c245587519
#
_cell.length_a   1.000
_cell.length_b   1.000
_cell.length_c   1.000
_cell.angle_alpha   90.00
_cell.angle_beta   90.00
_cell.angle_gamma   90.00
#
_symmetry.space_group_name_H-M   'P 1'
#
loop_
_entity.id
_entity.type
_entity.pdbx_description
1 polymer ?
#
loop_
_entity_poly.entity_id
_entity_poly.type
_entity_poly.pdbx_seq_one_letter_code
_entity_poly.pdbx_strand_id
1 'polypeptide(L)'
;MQITTFAGVDIGSYEVGMKIFELSSKYGMREITYVRHRIDLGRDAYTTGRISTEVMDELCVILTDFMHIMKEYQVQAYRACVTSAIRESDNALIVLDHIKVRSGMTVEALSNSEQRFLGYKSIAYQGKSFEKMIQKGTAIFNVGGGSIQLSLFDKDRLVTTENIRMGIIRIRERLQGLEDRPSYMVPLIEELVNSEIGAFRRMYVKDREIRSVILIGDYINYVVRRYRKKPEGDTPFVTKEELMADMEQLIALSPAQIAKRLEIPAENESM
;
A
#
# COMPACT_ATOMS: atom_id res chain seq x y z
N MET A 1 -6.98 35.02 -1.96
CA MET A 1 -7.31 33.64 -1.63
C MET A 1 -6.02 32.87 -1.76
N GLN A 2 -5.48 32.32 -0.68
CA GLN A 2 -4.18 31.66 -0.72
C GLN A 2 -4.41 30.17 -1.09
N ILE A 3 -3.91 29.76 -2.24
CA ILE A 3 -3.83 28.36 -2.65
C ILE A 3 -2.38 27.96 -2.44
N THR A 4 -2.15 26.84 -1.79
CA THR A 4 -0.82 26.29 -1.57
C THR A 4 -0.72 24.95 -2.31
N THR A 5 0.36 24.74 -3.04
CA THR A 5 0.63 23.45 -3.70
C THR A 5 1.54 22.60 -2.83
N PHE A 6 1.20 21.32 -2.69
CA PHE A 6 1.94 20.38 -1.86
C PHE A 6 2.09 19.05 -2.59
N ALA A 7 3.27 18.42 -2.51
CA ALA A 7 3.49 17.09 -3.05
C ALA A 7 3.73 16.05 -1.93
N GLY A 8 3.11 14.90 -2.07
CA GLY A 8 3.41 13.71 -1.27
C GLY A 8 4.10 12.67 -2.14
N VAL A 9 5.28 12.20 -1.72
CA VAL A 9 6.03 11.15 -2.42
C VAL A 9 6.11 9.93 -1.52
N ASP A 10 5.67 8.79 -2.04
CA ASP A 10 5.75 7.47 -1.39
C ASP A 10 6.72 6.58 -2.16
N ILE A 11 7.78 6.14 -1.49
CA ILE A 11 8.77 5.22 -2.05
C ILE A 11 8.50 3.85 -1.43
N GLY A 12 7.68 3.08 -2.15
CA GLY A 12 7.26 1.73 -1.78
C GLY A 12 8.28 0.66 -2.19
N SER A 13 7.91 -0.60 -1.99
CA SER A 13 8.78 -1.74 -2.31
C SER A 13 8.85 -2.07 -3.80
N TYR A 14 7.84 -1.67 -4.58
CA TYR A 14 7.76 -1.97 -6.01
C TYR A 14 7.25 -0.79 -6.86
N GLU A 15 6.83 0.27 -6.22
CA GLU A 15 6.32 1.47 -6.88
C GLU A 15 6.80 2.71 -6.13
N VAL A 16 7.12 3.75 -6.89
CA VAL A 16 7.36 5.09 -6.38
C VAL A 16 6.25 5.99 -6.94
N GLY A 17 5.49 6.60 -6.05
CA GLY A 17 4.37 7.45 -6.42
C GLY A 17 4.53 8.88 -5.90
N MET A 18 4.12 9.85 -6.71
CA MET A 18 4.01 11.26 -6.31
C MET A 18 2.61 11.77 -6.62
N LYS A 19 1.96 12.35 -5.62
CA LYS A 19 0.72 13.10 -5.79
C LYS A 19 0.95 14.57 -5.50
N ILE A 20 0.41 15.43 -6.35
CA ILE A 20 0.40 16.88 -6.14
C ILE A 20 -1.01 17.34 -5.84
N PHE A 21 -1.14 18.17 -4.81
CA PHE A 21 -2.41 18.68 -4.31
C PHE A 21 -2.40 20.22 -4.28
N GLU A 22 -3.56 20.80 -4.57
CA GLU A 22 -3.90 22.14 -4.14
C GLU A 22 -4.59 22.10 -2.79
N LEU A 23 -4.11 22.93 -1.86
CA LEU A 23 -4.67 23.10 -0.54
C LEU A 23 -5.29 24.48 -0.43
N SER A 24 -6.55 24.56 -0.05
CA SER A 24 -7.27 25.81 0.14
C SER A 24 -8.13 25.75 1.40
N SER A 25 -8.14 26.83 2.18
CA SER A 25 -9.00 26.94 3.36
C SER A 25 -10.50 26.89 3.02
N LYS A 26 -10.88 27.28 1.81
CA LYS A 26 -12.29 27.31 1.37
C LYS A 26 -12.74 26.01 0.69
N TYR A 27 -11.88 25.41 -0.13
CA TYR A 27 -12.24 24.26 -0.96
C TYR A 27 -11.60 22.95 -0.49
N GLY A 28 -10.81 22.99 0.58
CA GLY A 28 -10.11 21.82 1.11
C GLY A 28 -8.93 21.41 0.25
N MET A 29 -8.73 20.11 0.11
CA MET A 29 -7.66 19.50 -0.66
C MET A 29 -8.20 18.96 -1.98
N ARG A 30 -7.52 19.30 -3.08
CA ARG A 30 -7.83 18.79 -4.43
C ARG A 30 -6.57 18.16 -5.03
N GLU A 31 -6.65 16.91 -5.44
CA GLU A 31 -5.59 16.25 -6.21
C GLU A 31 -5.50 16.88 -7.60
N ILE A 32 -4.30 17.30 -8.01
CA ILE A 32 -4.02 17.86 -9.34
C ILE A 32 -3.51 16.77 -10.27
N THR A 33 -2.53 16.00 -9.81
CA THR A 33 -1.92 14.93 -10.62
C THR A 33 -1.38 13.82 -9.74
N TYR A 34 -1.27 12.64 -10.34
CA TYR A 34 -0.64 11.47 -9.77
C TYR A 34 0.32 10.87 -10.81
N VAL A 35 1.58 10.82 -10.45
CA VAL A 35 2.64 10.20 -11.26
C VAL A 35 3.19 9.01 -10.47
N ARG A 36 3.42 7.90 -11.15
CA ARG A 36 3.98 6.70 -10.52
C ARG A 36 4.92 5.98 -11.49
N HIS A 37 5.93 5.37 -10.91
CA HIS A 37 6.91 4.55 -11.61
C HIS A 37 7.08 3.24 -10.88
N ARG A 38 7.20 2.18 -11.63
CA ARG A 38 7.53 0.88 -11.09
C ARG A 38 9.03 0.79 -10.82
N ILE A 39 9.41 0.19 -9.70
CA ILE A 39 10.79 -0.08 -9.32
C ILE A 39 10.83 -1.31 -8.40
N ASP A 40 11.81 -2.18 -8.54
CA ASP A 40 11.84 -3.45 -7.81
C ASP A 40 12.74 -3.41 -6.57
N LEU A 41 12.59 -2.35 -5.75
CA LEU A 41 13.31 -2.19 -4.47
C LEU A 41 13.11 -3.37 -3.52
N GLY A 42 11.89 -3.91 -3.50
CA GLY A 42 11.53 -5.01 -2.61
C GLY A 42 12.24 -6.31 -2.97
N ARG A 43 12.48 -6.59 -4.24
CA ARG A 43 13.22 -7.76 -4.67
C ARG A 43 14.61 -7.77 -4.04
N ASP A 44 15.38 -6.70 -4.23
CA ASP A 44 16.72 -6.56 -3.67
C ASP A 44 16.71 -6.67 -2.15
N ALA A 45 15.90 -5.85 -1.49
CA ALA A 45 15.85 -5.79 -0.04
C ALA A 45 15.44 -7.12 0.61
N TYR A 46 14.54 -7.88 -0.01
CA TYR A 46 13.99 -9.10 0.61
C TYR A 46 14.72 -10.37 0.25
N THR A 47 15.53 -10.36 -0.82
CA THR A 47 16.38 -11.50 -1.21
C THR A 47 17.81 -11.36 -0.71
N THR A 48 18.40 -10.18 -0.82
CA THR A 48 19.82 -9.94 -0.48
C THR A 48 20.01 -9.16 0.82
N GLY A 49 18.97 -8.54 1.35
CA GLY A 49 19.05 -7.63 2.49
C GLY A 49 19.56 -6.22 2.14
N ARG A 50 19.86 -5.94 0.89
CA ARG A 50 20.48 -4.67 0.44
C ARG A 50 19.85 -4.19 -0.85
N ILE A 51 19.84 -2.88 -1.05
CA ILE A 51 19.51 -2.27 -2.34
C ILE A 51 20.77 -2.17 -3.19
N SER A 52 20.75 -2.70 -4.41
CA SER A 52 21.87 -2.63 -5.36
C SER A 52 22.12 -1.21 -5.86
N THR A 53 23.31 -0.96 -6.38
CA THR A 53 23.67 0.35 -6.94
C THR A 53 22.81 0.68 -8.15
N GLU A 54 22.54 -0.30 -8.98
CA GLU A 54 21.72 -0.18 -10.19
C GLU A 54 20.31 0.30 -9.84
N VAL A 55 19.68 -0.31 -8.85
CA VAL A 55 18.33 0.06 -8.38
C VAL A 55 18.34 1.40 -7.65
N MET A 56 19.43 1.74 -6.92
CA MET A 56 19.60 3.08 -6.35
C MET A 56 19.67 4.16 -7.43
N ASP A 57 20.44 3.92 -8.50
CA ASP A 57 20.58 4.88 -9.59
C ASP A 57 19.24 5.04 -10.35
N GLU A 58 18.50 3.96 -10.62
CA GLU A 58 17.16 4.01 -11.20
C GLU A 58 16.22 4.84 -10.32
N LEU A 59 16.22 4.60 -9.01
CA LEU A 59 15.41 5.39 -8.06
C LEU A 59 15.77 6.88 -8.14
N CYS A 60 17.06 7.22 -8.20
CA CYS A 60 17.49 8.60 -8.29
C CYS A 60 17.04 9.29 -9.58
N VAL A 61 16.99 8.58 -10.71
CA VAL A 61 16.44 9.11 -11.97
C VAL A 61 14.96 9.45 -11.79
N ILE A 62 14.16 8.53 -11.25
CA ILE A 62 12.73 8.74 -10.99
C ILE A 62 12.52 9.95 -10.06
N LEU A 63 13.28 10.04 -8.97
CA LEU A 63 13.13 11.16 -8.02
C LEU A 63 13.60 12.50 -8.59
N THR A 64 14.57 12.50 -9.47
CA THR A 64 15.00 13.71 -10.21
C THR A 64 13.87 14.20 -11.12
N ASP A 65 13.20 13.30 -11.84
CA ASP A 65 12.03 13.65 -12.66
C ASP A 65 10.88 14.19 -11.80
N PHE A 66 10.66 13.62 -10.62
CA PHE A 66 9.67 14.16 -9.68
C PHE A 66 10.02 15.58 -9.21
N MET A 67 11.29 15.87 -8.96
CA MET A 67 11.74 17.22 -8.62
C MET A 67 11.47 18.21 -9.77
N HIS A 68 11.67 17.81 -11.02
CA HIS A 68 11.35 18.63 -12.20
C HIS A 68 9.85 18.88 -12.30
N ILE A 69 9.02 17.84 -12.18
CA ILE A 69 7.56 17.96 -12.19
C ILE A 69 7.08 18.88 -11.05
N MET A 70 7.59 18.72 -9.83
CA MET A 70 7.24 19.60 -8.71
C MET A 70 7.58 21.07 -9.02
N LYS A 71 8.68 21.35 -9.71
CA LYS A 71 9.06 22.69 -10.13
C LYS A 71 8.09 23.25 -11.17
N GLU A 72 7.68 22.47 -12.16
CA GLU A 72 6.70 22.87 -13.18
C GLU A 72 5.34 23.20 -12.57
N TYR A 73 4.89 22.40 -11.59
CA TYR A 73 3.65 22.65 -10.85
C TYR A 73 3.78 23.70 -9.72
N GLN A 74 4.95 24.34 -9.59
CA GLN A 74 5.24 25.34 -8.57
C GLN A 74 4.92 24.84 -7.15
N VAL A 75 5.28 23.59 -6.86
CA VAL A 75 5.08 22.99 -5.53
C VAL A 75 5.84 23.77 -4.48
N GLN A 76 5.13 24.24 -3.45
CA GLN A 76 5.70 25.10 -2.39
C GLN A 76 6.33 24.28 -1.27
N ALA A 77 5.84 23.07 -1.04
CA ALA A 77 6.38 22.14 -0.06
C ALA A 77 6.08 20.70 -0.47
N TYR A 78 6.95 19.79 -0.05
CA TYR A 78 6.71 18.35 -0.26
C TYR A 78 7.10 17.54 0.99
N ARG A 79 6.58 16.32 1.06
CA ARG A 79 7.04 15.28 1.97
C ARG A 79 7.28 14.01 1.20
N ALA A 80 8.49 13.46 1.30
CA ALA A 80 8.87 12.22 0.66
C ALA A 80 9.24 11.18 1.73
N CYS A 81 8.69 9.98 1.62
CA CYS A 81 8.86 8.93 2.61
C CYS A 81 9.26 7.61 1.95
N VAL A 82 10.18 6.88 2.59
CA VAL A 82 10.46 5.48 2.26
C VAL A 82 9.79 4.54 3.26
N THR A 83 9.44 3.37 2.77
CA THR A 83 8.77 2.35 3.56
C THR A 83 9.66 1.11 3.76
N SER A 84 9.08 -0.08 3.85
CA SER A 84 9.74 -1.30 4.32
C SER A 84 11.00 -1.70 3.54
N ALA A 85 11.04 -1.58 2.21
CA ALA A 85 12.19 -2.06 1.45
C ALA A 85 13.49 -1.32 1.83
N ILE A 86 13.48 0.01 1.77
CA ILE A 86 14.67 0.80 2.14
C ILE A 86 14.88 0.78 3.65
N ARG A 87 13.80 0.98 4.44
CA ARG A 87 13.92 0.99 5.91
C ARG A 87 14.56 -0.26 6.50
N GLU A 88 14.31 -1.43 5.91
CA GLU A 88 14.76 -2.72 6.41
C GLU A 88 16.05 -3.20 5.73
N SER A 89 16.58 -2.47 4.76
CA SER A 89 17.84 -2.82 4.10
C SER A 89 19.04 -2.46 4.97
N ASP A 90 20.09 -3.29 4.93
CA ASP A 90 21.34 -3.10 5.68
C ASP A 90 22.09 -1.82 5.25
N ASN A 91 21.84 -1.33 4.04
CA ASN A 91 22.45 -0.12 3.50
C ASN A 91 21.48 1.08 3.43
N ALA A 92 20.42 1.09 4.24
CA ALA A 92 19.40 2.15 4.24
C ALA A 92 19.96 3.57 4.29
N LEU A 93 20.93 3.82 5.17
CA LEU A 93 21.55 5.16 5.31
C LEU A 93 22.32 5.57 4.05
N ILE A 94 22.98 4.63 3.38
CA ILE A 94 23.68 4.87 2.12
C ILE A 94 22.69 5.22 1.03
N VAL A 95 21.56 4.49 0.95
CA VAL A 95 20.48 4.76 -0.02
C VAL A 95 19.90 6.16 0.18
N LEU A 96 19.61 6.54 1.43
CA LEU A 96 19.04 7.87 1.74
C LEU A 96 20.02 9.01 1.39
N ASP A 97 21.30 8.83 1.69
CA ASP A 97 22.34 9.80 1.33
C ASP A 97 22.50 9.90 -0.19
N HIS A 98 22.53 8.76 -0.88
CA HIS A 98 22.61 8.68 -2.34
C HIS A 98 21.45 9.42 -3.01
N ILE A 99 20.21 9.20 -2.54
CA ILE A 99 19.02 9.92 -3.01
C ILE A 99 19.23 11.43 -2.85
N LYS A 100 19.63 11.87 -1.67
CA LYS A 100 19.80 13.29 -1.38
C LYS A 100 20.88 13.95 -2.28
N VAL A 101 22.00 13.29 -2.46
CA VAL A 101 23.10 13.81 -3.27
C VAL A 101 22.75 13.83 -4.77
N ARG A 102 22.12 12.77 -5.27
CA ARG A 102 21.86 12.60 -6.71
C ARG A 102 20.62 13.31 -7.21
N SER A 103 19.52 13.24 -6.46
CA SER A 103 18.23 13.85 -6.86
C SER A 103 17.94 15.21 -6.19
N GLY A 104 18.65 15.54 -5.13
CA GLY A 104 18.38 16.72 -4.30
C GLY A 104 17.17 16.56 -3.38
N MET A 105 16.45 15.43 -3.43
CA MET A 105 15.27 15.18 -2.62
C MET A 105 15.66 14.73 -1.21
N THR A 106 15.05 15.32 -0.19
CA THR A 106 15.17 14.85 1.20
C THR A 106 14.05 13.88 1.48
N VAL A 107 14.39 12.69 1.95
CA VAL A 107 13.45 11.58 2.18
C VAL A 107 13.54 11.11 3.63
N GLU A 108 12.37 10.84 4.24
CA GLU A 108 12.24 10.34 5.60
C GLU A 108 11.96 8.83 5.59
N ALA A 109 12.67 8.07 6.43
CA ALA A 109 12.35 6.67 6.66
C ALA A 109 11.27 6.55 7.74
N LEU A 110 10.04 6.21 7.34
CA LEU A 110 8.93 6.04 8.28
C LEU A 110 9.07 4.75 9.09
N SER A 111 8.89 4.85 10.39
CA SER A 111 8.65 3.68 11.23
C SER A 111 7.31 3.02 10.87
N ASN A 112 7.15 1.74 11.25
CA ASN A 112 5.86 1.04 11.07
C ASN A 112 4.69 1.77 11.75
N SER A 113 4.94 2.42 12.89
CA SER A 113 3.92 3.17 13.64
C SER A 113 3.54 4.47 12.94
N GLU A 114 4.49 5.21 12.40
CA GLU A 114 4.24 6.43 11.63
C GLU A 114 3.50 6.12 10.33
N GLN A 115 3.93 5.11 9.57
CA GLN A 115 3.27 4.68 8.36
C GLN A 115 1.80 4.31 8.63
N ARG A 116 1.55 3.56 9.71
CA ARG A 116 0.22 3.16 10.15
C ARG A 116 -0.65 4.35 10.55
N PHE A 117 -0.06 5.31 11.29
CA PHE A 117 -0.75 6.53 11.69
C PHE A 117 -1.16 7.39 10.49
N LEU A 118 -0.31 7.49 9.47
CA LEU A 118 -0.67 8.15 8.21
C LEU A 118 -1.82 7.43 7.50
N GLY A 119 -1.82 6.10 7.50
CA GLY A 119 -2.93 5.29 6.99
C GLY A 119 -4.25 5.59 7.70
N TYR A 120 -4.26 5.68 9.03
CA TYR A 120 -5.46 6.04 9.79
C TYR A 120 -5.95 7.44 9.47
N LYS A 121 -5.05 8.42 9.35
CA LYS A 121 -5.41 9.78 8.94
C LYS A 121 -6.04 9.82 7.55
N SER A 122 -5.49 9.04 6.61
CA SER A 122 -6.03 8.92 5.25
C SER A 122 -7.47 8.38 5.25
N ILE A 123 -7.75 7.34 6.04
CA ILE A 123 -9.09 6.78 6.18
C ILE A 123 -10.03 7.79 6.86
N ALA A 124 -9.59 8.39 7.97
CA ALA A 124 -10.39 9.36 8.72
C ALA A 124 -10.75 10.59 7.89
N TYR A 125 -9.87 11.01 7.00
CA TYR A 125 -10.12 12.12 6.08
C TYR A 125 -11.27 11.84 5.10
N GLN A 126 -11.54 10.58 4.78
CA GLN A 126 -12.61 10.18 3.86
C GLN A 126 -14.03 10.29 4.47
N GLY A 127 -14.16 10.64 5.76
CA GLY A 127 -15.42 11.10 6.32
C GLY A 127 -15.94 10.38 7.57
N LYS A 128 -17.14 10.80 7.99
CA LYS A 128 -17.83 10.35 9.22
C LYS A 128 -18.15 8.85 9.28
N SER A 129 -18.01 8.12 8.18
CA SER A 129 -18.24 6.67 8.15
C SER A 129 -17.20 5.93 8.99
N PHE A 130 -15.94 6.36 8.99
CA PHE A 130 -14.88 5.75 9.78
C PHE A 130 -15.16 5.81 11.29
N GLU A 131 -15.57 6.97 11.80
CA GLU A 131 -15.92 7.14 13.21
C GLU A 131 -17.03 6.16 13.65
N LYS A 132 -18.05 5.94 12.79
CA LYS A 132 -19.12 4.98 13.07
C LYS A 132 -18.65 3.52 13.02
N MET A 133 -17.69 3.22 12.13
CA MET A 133 -17.17 1.86 11.98
C MET A 133 -16.35 1.45 13.19
N ILE A 134 -15.46 2.31 13.71
CA ILE A 134 -14.58 1.99 14.85
C ILE A 134 -15.31 1.88 16.19
N GLN A 135 -16.57 2.35 16.28
CA GLN A 135 -17.44 2.10 17.45
C GLN A 135 -17.80 0.62 17.62
N LYS A 136 -17.72 -0.14 16.56
CA LYS A 136 -17.98 -1.58 16.51
C LYS A 136 -16.69 -2.30 16.12
N GLY A 137 -16.60 -3.59 16.38
CA GLY A 137 -15.42 -4.37 15.99
C GLY A 137 -15.04 -4.16 14.53
N THR A 138 -13.95 -3.44 14.27
CA THR A 138 -13.46 -3.11 12.93
C THR A 138 -11.99 -3.48 12.81
N ALA A 139 -11.68 -4.30 11.81
CA ALA A 139 -10.31 -4.64 11.46
C ALA A 139 -9.85 -3.82 10.25
N ILE A 140 -8.62 -3.32 10.28
CA ILE A 140 -7.97 -2.64 9.16
C ILE A 140 -6.80 -3.50 8.70
N PHE A 141 -6.79 -3.84 7.42
CA PHE A 141 -5.68 -4.53 6.75
C PHE A 141 -5.07 -3.58 5.73
N ASN A 142 -3.83 -3.23 5.93
CA ASN A 142 -3.05 -2.51 4.93
C ASN A 142 -2.04 -3.50 4.33
N VAL A 143 -2.28 -3.90 3.07
CA VAL A 143 -1.48 -4.90 2.35
C VAL A 143 -0.51 -4.16 1.44
N GLY A 144 0.74 -4.10 1.85
CA GLY A 144 1.82 -3.51 1.06
C GLY A 144 2.72 -4.56 0.40
N GLY A 145 3.75 -4.09 -0.31
CA GLY A 145 4.74 -4.97 -0.94
C GLY A 145 5.57 -5.77 0.07
N GLY A 146 5.97 -5.16 1.17
CA GLY A 146 6.86 -5.78 2.16
C GLY A 146 6.17 -6.32 3.41
N SER A 147 4.99 -5.82 3.77
CA SER A 147 4.30 -6.22 5.00
C SER A 147 2.79 -6.06 4.91
N ILE A 148 2.09 -6.77 5.77
CA ILE A 148 0.68 -6.57 6.08
C ILE A 148 0.60 -5.92 7.46
N GLN A 149 -0.04 -4.76 7.54
CA GLN A 149 -0.32 -4.10 8.81
C GLN A 149 -1.75 -4.39 9.21
N LEU A 150 -1.91 -5.00 10.37
CA LEU A 150 -3.21 -5.29 10.98
C LEU A 150 -3.49 -4.28 12.10
N SER A 151 -4.73 -3.84 12.19
CA SER A 151 -5.18 -3.01 13.30
C SER A 151 -6.61 -3.37 13.66
N LEU A 152 -6.88 -3.47 14.94
CA LEU A 152 -8.19 -3.81 15.47
C LEU A 152 -8.71 -2.64 16.29
N PHE A 153 -9.88 -2.14 15.94
CA PHE A 153 -10.61 -1.12 16.67
C PHE A 153 -11.89 -1.71 17.26
N ASP A 154 -12.23 -1.30 18.44
CA ASP A 154 -13.49 -1.59 19.11
C ASP A 154 -13.81 -0.51 20.14
N LYS A 155 -15.07 -0.09 20.22
CA LYS A 155 -15.56 0.96 21.15
C LYS A 155 -14.71 2.24 21.08
N ASP A 156 -14.50 2.74 19.88
CA ASP A 156 -13.68 3.94 19.56
C ASP A 156 -12.21 3.86 20.02
N ARG A 157 -11.68 2.66 20.28
CA ARG A 157 -10.31 2.48 20.73
C ARG A 157 -9.55 1.53 19.83
N LEU A 158 -8.27 1.86 19.63
CA LEU A 158 -7.32 0.91 19.06
C LEU A 158 -7.04 -0.18 20.12
N VAL A 159 -7.52 -1.39 19.85
CA VAL A 159 -7.30 -2.55 20.74
C VAL A 159 -5.87 -3.05 20.60
N THR A 160 -5.44 -3.24 19.38
CA THR A 160 -4.10 -3.73 19.05
C THR A 160 -3.72 -3.43 17.62
N THR A 161 -2.45 -3.55 17.34
CA THR A 161 -1.90 -3.44 16.00
C THR A 161 -0.68 -4.34 15.85
N GLU A 162 -0.53 -4.95 14.69
CA GLU A 162 0.58 -5.83 14.37
C GLU A 162 1.11 -5.53 12.96
N ASN A 163 2.40 -5.77 12.76
CA ASN A 163 3.05 -5.67 11.48
C ASN A 163 3.64 -7.03 11.11
N ILE A 164 3.00 -7.71 10.18
CA ILE A 164 3.42 -9.02 9.69
C ILE A 164 4.34 -8.79 8.50
N ARG A 165 5.55 -9.33 8.55
CA ARG A 165 6.53 -9.26 7.46
C ARG A 165 6.17 -10.21 6.31
N MET A 166 4.99 -10.01 5.76
CA MET A 166 4.41 -10.82 4.69
C MET A 166 3.62 -9.90 3.75
N GLY A 167 4.32 -9.14 2.93
CA GLY A 167 3.73 -8.37 1.85
C GLY A 167 3.75 -9.13 0.53
N ILE A 168 3.08 -8.59 -0.49
CA ILE A 168 2.93 -9.24 -1.81
C ILE A 168 4.29 -9.61 -2.41
N ILE A 169 5.28 -8.72 -2.36
CA ILE A 169 6.61 -8.99 -2.92
C ILE A 169 7.33 -10.07 -2.13
N ARG A 170 7.23 -10.07 -0.79
CA ARG A 170 7.84 -11.14 0.02
C ARG A 170 7.23 -12.51 -0.26
N ILE A 171 5.92 -12.57 -0.48
CA ILE A 171 5.24 -13.81 -0.86
C ILE A 171 5.74 -14.24 -2.23
N ARG A 172 5.79 -13.35 -3.21
CA ARG A 172 6.30 -13.63 -4.55
C ARG A 172 7.72 -14.20 -4.50
N GLU A 173 8.65 -13.54 -3.80
CA GLU A 173 10.04 -14.00 -3.71
C GLU A 173 10.16 -15.36 -2.98
N ARG A 174 9.33 -15.63 -1.96
CA ARG A 174 9.29 -16.93 -1.29
C ARG A 174 8.76 -18.06 -2.16
N LEU A 175 7.88 -17.75 -3.12
CA LEU A 175 7.25 -18.71 -4.02
C LEU A 175 7.94 -18.78 -5.39
N GLN A 176 9.07 -18.09 -5.54
CA GLN A 176 9.86 -18.10 -6.78
C GLN A 176 10.21 -19.53 -7.18
N GLY A 177 9.95 -19.88 -8.46
CA GLY A 177 10.12 -21.21 -8.99
C GLY A 177 8.87 -22.12 -8.86
N LEU A 178 7.77 -21.61 -8.30
CA LEU A 178 6.48 -22.30 -8.23
C LEU A 178 5.41 -21.64 -9.13
N GLU A 179 5.77 -20.61 -9.88
CA GLU A 179 4.86 -19.82 -10.72
C GLU A 179 4.15 -20.68 -11.78
N ASP A 180 4.81 -21.74 -12.26
CA ASP A 180 4.25 -22.67 -13.24
C ASP A 180 3.25 -23.68 -12.64
N ARG A 181 2.97 -23.59 -11.32
CA ARG A 181 2.10 -24.51 -10.59
C ARG A 181 1.02 -23.77 -9.79
N PRO A 182 0.08 -23.05 -10.44
CA PRO A 182 -0.93 -22.24 -9.76
C PRO A 182 -1.78 -23.01 -8.75
N SER A 183 -2.04 -24.30 -9.01
CA SER A 183 -2.82 -25.18 -8.11
C SER A 183 -2.15 -25.40 -6.74
N TYR A 184 -0.84 -25.22 -6.63
CA TYR A 184 -0.11 -25.30 -5.36
C TYR A 184 0.08 -23.95 -4.71
N MET A 185 0.10 -22.86 -5.49
CA MET A 185 0.37 -21.52 -4.97
C MET A 185 -0.72 -21.05 -4.00
N VAL A 186 -1.99 -21.18 -4.37
CA VAL A 186 -3.10 -20.70 -3.55
C VAL A 186 -3.13 -21.38 -2.17
N PRO A 187 -3.13 -22.72 -2.06
CA PRO A 187 -3.07 -23.40 -0.77
C PRO A 187 -1.83 -23.02 0.06
N LEU A 188 -0.68 -22.84 -0.59
CA LEU A 188 0.57 -22.48 0.10
C LEU A 188 0.52 -21.05 0.63
N ILE A 189 -0.03 -20.11 -0.14
CA ILE A 189 -0.26 -18.74 0.33
C ILE A 189 -1.23 -18.74 1.51
N GLU A 190 -2.33 -19.50 1.43
CA GLU A 190 -3.29 -19.63 2.52
C GLU A 190 -2.65 -20.21 3.78
N GLU A 191 -1.80 -21.21 3.67
CA GLU A 191 -1.07 -21.79 4.79
C GLU A 191 -0.13 -20.76 5.43
N LEU A 192 0.67 -20.07 4.61
CA LEU A 192 1.58 -19.01 5.06
C LEU A 192 0.82 -17.88 5.79
N VAL A 193 -0.26 -17.39 5.19
CA VAL A 193 -1.07 -16.32 5.77
C VAL A 193 -1.73 -16.80 7.07
N ASN A 194 -2.32 -17.99 7.09
CA ASN A 194 -2.98 -18.55 8.26
C ASN A 194 -2.00 -18.80 9.42
N SER A 195 -0.78 -19.22 9.12
CA SER A 195 0.29 -19.41 10.12
C SER A 195 0.61 -18.08 10.83
N GLU A 196 0.83 -17.03 10.06
CA GLU A 196 1.20 -15.71 10.59
C GLU A 196 0.04 -14.99 11.30
N ILE A 197 -1.17 -15.06 10.72
CA ILE A 197 -2.36 -14.40 11.30
C ILE A 197 -2.96 -15.23 12.47
N GLY A 198 -2.61 -16.50 12.56
CA GLY A 198 -3.20 -17.41 13.53
C GLY A 198 -3.01 -16.96 14.98
N ALA A 199 -1.84 -16.46 15.34
CA ALA A 199 -1.55 -15.93 16.68
C ALA A 199 -2.41 -14.69 16.97
N PHE A 200 -2.47 -13.75 16.03
CA PHE A 200 -3.30 -12.56 16.15
C PHE A 200 -4.78 -12.91 16.34
N ARG A 201 -5.31 -13.84 15.55
CA ARG A 201 -6.70 -14.31 15.68
C ARG A 201 -6.99 -14.88 17.06
N ARG A 202 -6.12 -15.76 17.57
CA ARG A 202 -6.31 -16.37 18.89
C ARG A 202 -6.26 -15.37 20.03
N MET A 203 -5.34 -14.40 19.96
CA MET A 203 -5.11 -13.43 21.03
C MET A 203 -6.14 -12.29 21.05
N TYR A 204 -6.52 -11.81 19.89
CA TYR A 204 -7.25 -10.54 19.82
C TYR A 204 -8.64 -10.62 19.18
N VAL A 205 -8.92 -11.65 18.36
CA VAL A 205 -10.19 -11.75 17.61
C VAL A 205 -11.14 -12.78 18.21
N LYS A 206 -10.63 -13.80 18.92
CA LYS A 206 -11.41 -14.97 19.39
C LYS A 206 -12.73 -14.61 20.07
N ASP A 207 -12.73 -13.59 20.93
CA ASP A 207 -13.90 -13.21 21.75
C ASP A 207 -14.53 -11.89 21.30
N ARG A 208 -14.29 -11.48 20.03
CA ARG A 208 -14.80 -10.24 19.46
C ARG A 208 -15.57 -10.47 18.18
N GLU A 209 -16.68 -9.77 18.04
CA GLU A 209 -17.41 -9.72 16.78
C GLU A 209 -16.77 -8.65 15.87
N ILE A 210 -16.19 -9.06 14.75
CA ILE A 210 -15.69 -8.15 13.73
C ILE A 210 -16.83 -7.90 12.73
N ARG A 211 -17.35 -6.69 12.74
CA ARG A 211 -18.49 -6.27 11.89
C ARG A 211 -18.06 -5.64 10.58
N SER A 212 -16.88 -5.03 10.58
CA SER A 212 -16.38 -4.32 9.41
C SER A 212 -14.91 -4.62 9.20
N VAL A 213 -14.51 -4.68 7.93
CA VAL A 213 -13.11 -4.79 7.53
C VAL A 213 -12.82 -3.66 6.55
N ILE A 214 -11.76 -2.91 6.82
CA ILE A 214 -11.22 -1.90 5.90
C ILE A 214 -9.97 -2.49 5.26
N LEU A 215 -9.99 -2.59 3.95
CA LEU A 215 -8.86 -3.06 3.15
C LEU A 215 -8.17 -1.87 2.49
N ILE A 216 -6.86 -1.76 2.66
CA ILE A 216 -6.00 -0.75 2.04
C ILE A 216 -4.95 -1.50 1.23
N GLY A 217 -4.70 -1.06 0.03
CA GLY A 217 -3.70 -1.62 -0.88
C GLY A 217 -4.06 -1.34 -2.33
N ASP A 218 -3.05 -1.21 -3.19
CA ASP A 218 -3.26 -0.82 -4.58
C ASP A 218 -4.04 -1.87 -5.37
N TYR A 219 -3.73 -3.16 -5.16
CA TYR A 219 -4.42 -4.27 -5.83
C TYR A 219 -5.88 -4.42 -5.43
N ILE A 220 -6.20 -4.08 -4.19
CA ILE A 220 -7.59 -4.09 -3.70
C ILE A 220 -8.46 -3.14 -4.54
N ASN A 221 -7.89 -2.01 -4.97
CA ASN A 221 -8.57 -1.06 -5.83
C ASN A 221 -9.01 -1.66 -7.17
N TYR A 222 -8.23 -2.56 -7.77
CA TYR A 222 -8.62 -3.25 -8.99
C TYR A 222 -9.82 -4.17 -8.76
N VAL A 223 -9.82 -4.92 -7.66
CA VAL A 223 -10.92 -5.82 -7.31
C VAL A 223 -12.21 -5.04 -7.05
N VAL A 224 -12.13 -3.91 -6.30
CA VAL A 224 -13.34 -3.17 -5.89
C VAL A 224 -13.84 -2.14 -6.89
N ARG A 225 -13.11 -1.84 -7.97
CA ARG A 225 -13.54 -0.86 -8.99
C ARG A 225 -14.93 -1.12 -9.54
N ARG A 226 -15.31 -2.38 -9.75
CA ARG A 226 -16.62 -2.77 -10.26
C ARG A 226 -17.78 -2.50 -9.30
N TYR A 227 -17.51 -2.33 -7.99
CA TYR A 227 -18.49 -1.97 -6.99
C TYR A 227 -18.73 -0.47 -6.85
N ARG A 228 -17.85 0.36 -7.45
CA ARG A 228 -17.96 1.83 -7.42
C ARG A 228 -19.15 2.42 -8.19
N LYS A 229 -19.96 1.61 -8.87
CA LYS A 229 -21.12 2.06 -9.64
C LYS A 229 -22.37 2.39 -8.81
N LYS A 230 -22.32 2.31 -7.47
CA LYS A 230 -23.42 2.73 -6.60
C LYS A 230 -23.24 4.20 -6.23
N PRO A 231 -24.23 5.07 -6.52
CA PRO A 231 -24.09 6.54 -6.41
C PRO A 231 -24.16 7.11 -4.99
N GLU A 232 -24.23 6.31 -3.94
CA GLU A 232 -24.37 6.79 -2.56
C GLU A 232 -23.11 6.49 -1.74
N GLY A 233 -22.27 7.52 -1.59
CA GLY A 233 -21.14 7.56 -0.66
C GLY A 233 -19.77 7.37 -1.32
N ASP A 234 -18.77 8.05 -0.77
CA ASP A 234 -17.41 8.12 -1.31
C ASP A 234 -16.57 6.83 -1.12
N THR A 235 -17.08 5.85 -0.38
CA THR A 235 -16.37 4.60 -0.09
C THR A 235 -17.17 3.41 -0.61
N PRO A 236 -16.61 2.57 -1.51
CA PRO A 236 -17.30 1.38 -1.99
C PRO A 236 -17.42 0.36 -0.85
N PHE A 237 -18.65 -0.04 -0.53
CA PHE A 237 -18.96 -1.14 0.35
C PHE A 237 -19.24 -2.39 -0.46
N VAL A 238 -18.66 -3.50 -0.02
CA VAL A 238 -18.86 -4.85 -0.56
C VAL A 238 -19.22 -5.74 0.61
N THR A 239 -20.23 -6.60 0.47
CA THR A 239 -20.50 -7.60 1.49
C THR A 239 -19.42 -8.68 1.47
N LYS A 240 -19.27 -9.40 2.59
CA LYS A 240 -18.32 -10.51 2.67
C LYS A 240 -18.65 -11.58 1.61
N GLU A 241 -19.93 -11.88 1.44
CA GLU A 241 -20.42 -12.88 0.50
C GLU A 241 -20.10 -12.50 -0.96
N GLU A 242 -20.34 -11.24 -1.34
CA GLU A 242 -19.99 -10.72 -2.67
C GLU A 242 -18.47 -10.81 -2.91
N LEU A 243 -17.65 -10.38 -1.95
CA LEU A 243 -16.19 -10.42 -2.07
C LEU A 243 -15.68 -11.86 -2.19
N MET A 244 -16.18 -12.78 -1.37
CA MET A 244 -15.77 -14.18 -1.41
C MET A 244 -16.12 -14.84 -2.73
N ALA A 245 -17.35 -14.63 -3.24
CA ALA A 245 -17.78 -15.16 -4.53
C ALA A 245 -16.91 -14.62 -5.69
N ASP A 246 -16.51 -13.37 -5.63
CA ASP A 246 -15.60 -12.79 -6.62
C ASP A 246 -14.19 -13.36 -6.54
N MET A 247 -13.68 -13.56 -5.33
CA MET A 247 -12.37 -14.17 -5.12
C MET A 247 -12.32 -15.60 -5.65
N GLU A 248 -13.34 -16.42 -5.38
CA GLU A 248 -13.45 -17.78 -5.91
C GLU A 248 -13.41 -17.80 -7.45
N GLN A 249 -14.12 -16.86 -8.09
CA GLN A 249 -14.07 -16.74 -9.54
C GLN A 249 -12.70 -16.31 -10.07
N LEU A 250 -11.99 -15.44 -9.35
CA LEU A 250 -10.65 -14.98 -9.76
C LEU A 250 -9.60 -16.06 -9.60
N ILE A 251 -9.63 -16.84 -8.50
CA ILE A 251 -8.70 -17.94 -8.24
C ILE A 251 -8.77 -19.02 -9.32
N ALA A 252 -9.94 -19.21 -9.94
CA ALA A 252 -10.13 -20.15 -11.03
C ALA A 252 -9.52 -19.71 -12.38
N LEU A 253 -9.05 -18.47 -12.49
CA LEU A 253 -8.51 -17.89 -13.72
C LEU A 253 -6.98 -17.95 -13.75
N SER A 254 -6.40 -17.94 -14.96
CA SER A 254 -4.96 -17.74 -15.14
C SER A 254 -4.58 -16.26 -14.84
N PRO A 255 -3.32 -15.96 -14.50
CA PRO A 255 -2.86 -14.59 -14.23
C PRO A 255 -3.23 -13.59 -15.35
N ALA A 256 -3.04 -13.97 -16.61
CA ALA A 256 -3.40 -13.12 -17.76
C ALA A 256 -4.92 -12.87 -17.85
N GLN A 257 -5.74 -13.86 -17.50
CA GLN A 257 -7.19 -13.69 -17.45
C GLN A 257 -7.62 -12.80 -16.29
N ILE A 258 -6.95 -12.90 -15.12
CA ILE A 258 -7.16 -12.02 -13.97
C ILE A 258 -6.82 -10.58 -14.36
N ALA A 259 -5.64 -10.34 -14.94
CA ALA A 259 -5.20 -9.03 -15.37
C ALA A 259 -6.20 -8.39 -16.34
N LYS A 260 -6.65 -9.14 -17.35
CA LYS A 260 -7.68 -8.69 -18.30
C LYS A 260 -9.02 -8.40 -17.62
N ARG A 261 -9.47 -9.26 -16.71
CA ARG A 261 -10.76 -9.11 -16.01
C ARG A 261 -10.78 -7.91 -15.07
N LEU A 262 -9.66 -7.65 -14.39
CA LEU A 262 -9.50 -6.55 -13.45
C LEU A 262 -9.01 -5.26 -14.12
N GLU A 263 -8.77 -5.27 -15.43
CA GLU A 263 -8.22 -4.14 -16.19
C GLU A 263 -6.89 -3.65 -15.57
N ILE A 264 -6.05 -4.62 -15.17
CA ILE A 264 -4.73 -4.33 -14.64
C ILE A 264 -3.83 -3.89 -15.80
N PRO A 265 -3.13 -2.76 -15.71
CA PRO A 265 -2.19 -2.33 -16.73
C PRO A 265 -1.09 -3.38 -16.97
N ALA A 266 -0.64 -3.53 -18.23
CA ALA A 266 0.36 -4.53 -18.61
C ALA A 266 1.65 -4.46 -17.78
N GLU A 267 2.04 -3.27 -17.38
CA GLU A 267 3.17 -3.01 -16.47
C GLU A 267 3.00 -3.62 -15.06
N ASN A 268 1.77 -3.95 -14.66
CA ASN A 268 1.43 -4.53 -13.36
C ASN A 268 1.01 -6.02 -13.44
N GLU A 269 1.02 -6.63 -14.63
CA GLU A 269 0.57 -8.01 -14.83
C GLU A 269 1.46 -9.06 -14.15
N SER A 270 2.73 -8.75 -13.93
CA SER A 270 3.70 -9.67 -13.31
C SER A 270 3.61 -9.75 -11.78
N MET A 271 2.60 -9.14 -11.18
CA MET A 271 2.32 -9.13 -9.75
C MET A 271 1.05 -9.87 -9.43
#